data_c8b401699bfd61893535574312234e88
#
_entry.id   c8b401699bfd61893535574312234e88
#
_cell.length_a   1.000
_cell.length_b   1.000
_cell.length_c   1.000
_cell.angle_alpha   90.00
_cell.angle_beta   90.00
_cell.angle_gamma   90.00
#
_symmetry.space_group_name_H-M   'P 1'
#
loop_
_entity.id
_entity.type
_entity.pdbx_description
1 polymer ?
#
loop_
_entity_poly.entity_id
_entity_poly.type
_entity_poly.pdbx_seq_one_letter_code
_entity_poly.pdbx_strand_id
1 'polypeptide(L)'
;MKYPQLSLRETNAPYMEEMKTAAAEVIEGGWYIRGKYVSRLEEQLCAYLGCRYAVATGNGLDALRLMLRAYIEMGVMQPGDEVIAPSNTYVASVLAITDNGLVPVFVEPSVHTYNLDTSLVERAVTARTRAIMVVHLYGRACWDECLKDVAARYGLKIVEDNAQAFGAVSPVVGLQGSFHTGALGLSLIHISEPTRP
;
A
#
# COMPACT_ATOMS: atom_id res chain seq x y z
N MET A 1 -30.85 8.24 5.06
CA MET A 1 -30.34 8.32 6.46
C MET A 1 -30.18 9.77 6.83
N LYS A 2 -30.58 10.16 8.06
CA LYS A 2 -30.49 11.54 8.53
C LYS A 2 -29.05 11.97 8.87
N TYR A 3 -28.18 11.00 9.16
CA TYR A 3 -26.76 11.19 9.47
C TYR A 3 -25.94 10.12 8.73
N PRO A 4 -25.39 10.42 7.54
CA PRO A 4 -24.50 9.51 6.85
C PRO A 4 -23.18 9.38 7.62
N GLN A 5 -22.62 8.19 7.65
CA GLN A 5 -21.30 7.94 8.27
C GLN A 5 -20.18 8.73 7.56
N LEU A 6 -20.31 8.90 6.25
CA LEU A 6 -19.41 9.67 5.41
C LEU A 6 -20.21 10.45 4.36
N SER A 7 -19.90 11.71 4.19
CA SER A 7 -20.46 12.57 3.12
C SER A 7 -19.34 13.04 2.21
N LEU A 8 -19.12 12.35 1.10
CA LEU A 8 -18.15 12.77 0.09
C LEU A 8 -18.43 14.16 -0.47
N ARG A 9 -19.71 14.54 -0.57
CA ARG A 9 -20.10 15.88 -1.00
C ARG A 9 -19.52 16.95 -0.10
N GLU A 10 -19.61 16.77 1.23
CA GLU A 10 -19.09 17.72 2.20
C GLU A 10 -17.56 17.69 2.25
N THR A 11 -16.97 16.50 2.21
CA THR A 11 -15.52 16.34 2.18
C THR A 11 -14.88 17.00 0.97
N ASN A 12 -15.51 16.88 -0.22
CA ASN A 12 -14.99 17.42 -1.46
C ASN A 12 -15.42 18.88 -1.73
N ALA A 13 -16.35 19.43 -0.96
CA ALA A 13 -16.87 20.78 -1.19
C ALA A 13 -15.78 21.86 -1.33
N PRO A 14 -14.71 21.88 -0.52
CA PRO A 14 -13.64 22.87 -0.66
C PRO A 14 -12.88 22.79 -1.99
N TYR A 15 -12.85 21.62 -2.62
CA TYR A 15 -12.08 21.34 -3.84
C TYR A 15 -12.95 21.21 -5.09
N MET A 16 -14.27 21.40 -4.95
CA MET A 16 -15.25 21.06 -6.00
C MET A 16 -14.98 21.78 -7.32
N GLU A 17 -14.62 23.06 -7.31
CA GLU A 17 -14.38 23.83 -8.52
C GLU A 17 -13.07 23.41 -9.22
N GLU A 18 -12.03 23.10 -8.46
CA GLU A 18 -10.77 22.56 -9.00
C GLU A 18 -10.99 21.18 -9.62
N MET A 19 -11.78 20.32 -8.97
CA MET A 19 -12.12 18.98 -9.47
C MET A 19 -12.92 19.07 -10.79
N LYS A 20 -13.91 19.98 -10.86
CA LYS A 20 -14.68 20.20 -12.09
C LYS A 20 -13.80 20.73 -13.23
N THR A 21 -12.92 21.68 -12.94
CA THR A 21 -12.00 22.23 -13.93
C THR A 21 -11.07 21.15 -14.47
N ALA A 22 -10.45 20.36 -13.60
CA ALA A 22 -9.58 19.27 -14.01
C ALA A 22 -10.33 18.22 -14.85
N ALA A 23 -11.55 17.87 -14.47
CA ALA A 23 -12.38 16.92 -15.22
C ALA A 23 -12.75 17.49 -16.61
N ALA A 24 -13.16 18.76 -16.67
CA ALA A 24 -13.50 19.43 -17.95
C ALA A 24 -12.30 19.44 -18.90
N GLU A 25 -11.11 19.81 -18.42
CA GLU A 25 -9.90 19.81 -19.23
C GLU A 25 -9.53 18.43 -19.81
N VAL A 26 -9.77 17.34 -19.05
CA VAL A 26 -9.55 15.99 -19.55
C VAL A 26 -10.56 15.63 -20.63
N ILE A 27 -11.85 15.97 -20.40
CA ILE A 27 -12.93 15.69 -21.35
C ILE A 27 -12.71 16.45 -22.66
N GLU A 28 -12.44 17.75 -22.56
CA GLU A 28 -12.22 18.64 -23.73
C GLU A 28 -10.95 18.24 -24.49
N GLY A 29 -9.90 17.83 -23.77
CA GLY A 29 -8.64 17.39 -24.37
C GLY A 29 -8.71 16.00 -25.03
N GLY A 30 -9.73 15.21 -24.73
CA GLY A 30 -9.97 13.87 -25.31
C GLY A 30 -8.90 12.82 -24.96
N TRP A 31 -7.96 13.12 -24.06
CA TRP A 31 -6.88 12.20 -23.68
C TRP A 31 -7.17 11.60 -22.31
N TYR A 32 -7.84 10.45 -22.29
CA TYR A 32 -8.37 9.83 -21.07
C TYR A 32 -7.43 8.83 -20.39
N ILE A 33 -6.41 8.31 -21.10
CA ILE A 33 -5.51 7.28 -20.58
C ILE A 33 -4.08 7.82 -20.54
N ARG A 34 -3.44 7.74 -19.39
CA ARG A 34 -2.06 8.19 -19.17
C ARG A 34 -1.80 9.63 -19.62
N GLY A 35 -2.78 10.51 -19.38
CA GLY A 35 -2.68 11.93 -19.71
C GLY A 35 -1.88 12.74 -18.70
N LYS A 36 -1.82 14.07 -18.93
CA LYS A 36 -1.03 15.01 -18.12
C LYS A 36 -1.28 14.94 -16.61
N TYR A 37 -2.53 14.65 -16.20
CA TYR A 37 -2.89 14.58 -14.79
C TYR A 37 -2.32 13.32 -14.11
N VAL A 38 -2.22 12.19 -14.83
CA VAL A 38 -1.58 10.97 -14.32
C VAL A 38 -0.09 11.23 -14.09
N SER A 39 0.61 11.78 -15.10
CA SER A 39 2.04 12.10 -14.94
C SER A 39 2.31 13.08 -13.81
N ARG A 40 1.46 14.12 -13.69
CA ARG A 40 1.57 15.09 -12.59
C ARG A 40 1.35 14.45 -11.22
N LEU A 41 0.39 13.51 -11.10
CA LEU A 41 0.15 12.76 -9.87
C LEU A 41 1.37 11.91 -9.51
N GLU A 42 1.93 11.17 -10.48
CA GLU A 42 3.12 10.35 -10.28
C GLU A 42 4.32 11.19 -9.80
N GLU A 43 4.55 12.35 -10.43
CA GLU A 43 5.61 13.29 -10.01
C GLU A 43 5.39 13.85 -8.59
N GLN A 44 4.15 14.24 -8.27
CA GLN A 44 3.81 14.76 -6.95
C GLN A 44 3.96 13.69 -5.85
N LEU A 45 3.58 12.45 -6.14
CA LEU A 45 3.77 11.32 -5.22
C LEU A 45 5.27 11.04 -5.00
N CYS A 46 6.07 11.05 -6.06
CA CYS A 46 7.52 10.91 -5.92
C CYS A 46 8.12 12.00 -5.01
N ALA A 47 7.72 13.25 -5.22
CA ALA A 47 8.19 14.36 -4.40
C ALA A 47 7.72 14.26 -2.95
N TYR A 48 6.46 13.87 -2.72
CA TYR A 48 5.86 13.78 -1.39
C TYR A 48 6.47 12.64 -0.56
N LEU A 49 6.72 11.48 -1.16
CA LEU A 49 7.23 10.29 -0.49
C LEU A 49 8.77 10.21 -0.49
N GLY A 50 9.43 11.03 -1.30
CA GLY A 50 10.87 10.91 -1.52
C GLY A 50 11.26 9.65 -2.30
N CYS A 51 10.32 9.03 -3.03
CA CYS A 51 10.60 7.85 -3.84
C CYS A 51 11.06 8.24 -5.25
N ARG A 52 11.75 7.30 -5.92
CA ARG A 52 12.31 7.54 -7.26
C ARG A 52 11.26 7.47 -8.36
N TYR A 53 10.29 6.59 -8.22
CA TYR A 53 9.27 6.32 -9.24
C TYR A 53 7.92 6.09 -8.59
N ALA A 54 6.87 6.55 -9.25
CA ALA A 54 5.49 6.20 -8.99
C ALA A 54 4.84 5.76 -10.31
N VAL A 55 3.96 4.79 -10.25
CA VAL A 55 3.25 4.25 -11.43
C VAL A 55 1.77 4.13 -11.09
N ALA A 56 0.94 4.87 -11.80
CA ALA A 56 -0.51 4.77 -11.65
C ALA A 56 -1.04 3.46 -12.24
N THR A 57 -1.96 2.83 -11.51
CA THR A 57 -2.64 1.59 -11.91
C THR A 57 -4.15 1.78 -11.87
N GLY A 58 -4.91 0.80 -12.38
CA GLY A 58 -6.37 0.89 -12.43
C GLY A 58 -7.04 0.86 -11.06
N ASN A 59 -6.44 0.14 -10.10
CA ASN A 59 -6.94 0.01 -8.73
C ASN A 59 -5.84 -0.56 -7.81
N GLY A 60 -6.13 -0.60 -6.50
CA GLY A 60 -5.15 -1.06 -5.50
C GLY A 60 -4.82 -2.54 -5.58
N LEU A 61 -5.77 -3.40 -5.90
CA LEU A 61 -5.51 -4.83 -6.08
C LEU A 61 -4.54 -5.06 -7.23
N ASP A 62 -4.72 -4.37 -8.36
CA ASP A 62 -3.80 -4.48 -9.49
C ASP A 62 -2.41 -3.96 -9.14
N ALA A 63 -2.33 -2.89 -8.34
CA ALA A 63 -1.03 -2.42 -7.85
C ALA A 63 -0.30 -3.48 -7.01
N LEU A 64 -0.98 -4.10 -6.04
CA LEU A 64 -0.41 -5.19 -5.24
C LEU A 64 0.00 -6.40 -6.10
N ARG A 65 -0.85 -6.79 -7.05
CA ARG A 65 -0.54 -7.87 -8.01
C ARG A 65 0.72 -7.55 -8.82
N LEU A 66 0.82 -6.34 -9.35
CA LEU A 66 1.95 -5.91 -10.17
C LEU A 66 3.25 -5.82 -9.36
N MET A 67 3.19 -5.39 -8.10
CA MET A 67 4.37 -5.37 -7.23
C MET A 67 4.94 -6.77 -6.98
N LEU A 68 4.08 -7.74 -6.64
CA LEU A 68 4.50 -9.12 -6.45
C LEU A 68 4.95 -9.76 -7.77
N ARG A 69 4.25 -9.48 -8.87
CA ARG A 69 4.65 -9.92 -10.20
C ARG A 69 6.01 -9.37 -10.60
N ALA A 70 6.30 -8.11 -10.31
CA ALA A 70 7.60 -7.52 -10.58
C ALA A 70 8.73 -8.27 -9.85
N TYR A 71 8.53 -8.63 -8.59
CA TYR A 71 9.52 -9.45 -7.87
C TYR A 71 9.71 -10.84 -8.48
N ILE A 72 8.66 -11.45 -9.04
CA ILE A 72 8.78 -12.73 -9.74
C ILE A 72 9.58 -12.55 -11.03
N GLU A 73 9.25 -11.54 -11.85
CA GLU A 73 9.98 -11.26 -13.10
C GLU A 73 11.45 -10.87 -12.86
N MET A 74 11.76 -10.25 -11.72
CA MET A 74 13.13 -9.96 -11.31
C MET A 74 13.89 -11.19 -10.76
N GLY A 75 13.24 -12.34 -10.66
CA GLY A 75 13.85 -13.55 -10.07
C GLY A 75 14.04 -13.51 -8.56
N VAL A 76 13.37 -12.58 -7.87
CA VAL A 76 13.41 -12.47 -6.41
C VAL A 76 12.48 -13.48 -5.75
N MET A 77 11.38 -13.80 -6.42
CA MET A 77 10.35 -14.76 -5.99
C MET A 77 10.01 -15.72 -7.13
N GLN A 78 9.41 -16.84 -6.78
CA GLN A 78 8.86 -17.81 -7.71
C GLN A 78 7.54 -18.37 -7.19
N PRO A 79 6.67 -18.93 -8.05
CA PRO A 79 5.45 -19.60 -7.60
C PRO A 79 5.74 -20.64 -6.51
N GLY A 80 4.93 -20.65 -5.46
CA GLY A 80 5.12 -21.48 -4.26
C GLY A 80 5.94 -20.84 -3.15
N ASP A 81 6.61 -19.71 -3.41
CA ASP A 81 7.24 -18.93 -2.34
C ASP A 81 6.18 -18.28 -1.44
N GLU A 82 6.58 -17.98 -0.22
CA GLU A 82 5.69 -17.51 0.84
C GLU A 82 5.79 -16.00 1.05
N VAL A 83 4.62 -15.39 1.30
CA VAL A 83 4.51 -13.98 1.70
C VAL A 83 3.76 -13.92 3.02
N ILE A 84 4.40 -13.43 4.07
CA ILE A 84 3.76 -13.19 5.36
C ILE A 84 2.79 -12.02 5.23
N ALA A 85 1.58 -12.17 5.77
CA ALA A 85 0.54 -11.14 5.75
C ALA A 85 -0.30 -11.18 7.04
N PRO A 86 -0.91 -10.06 7.47
CA PRO A 86 -1.79 -10.06 8.62
C PRO A 86 -3.07 -10.85 8.33
N SER A 87 -3.53 -11.66 9.31
CA SER A 87 -4.70 -12.53 9.16
C SER A 87 -6.04 -11.77 9.02
N ASN A 88 -6.08 -10.51 9.47
CA ASN A 88 -7.24 -9.63 9.43
C ASN A 88 -7.22 -8.59 8.30
N THR A 89 -6.36 -8.75 7.31
CA THR A 89 -6.27 -7.80 6.20
C THR A 89 -7.50 -7.86 5.29
N TYR A 90 -7.68 -6.80 4.48
CA TYR A 90 -8.68 -6.83 3.42
C TYR A 90 -8.30 -7.89 2.37
N VAL A 91 -9.30 -8.55 1.81
CA VAL A 91 -9.11 -9.69 0.90
C VAL A 91 -8.19 -9.38 -0.31
N ALA A 92 -8.10 -8.12 -0.75
CA ALA A 92 -7.24 -7.73 -1.87
C ALA A 92 -5.76 -8.06 -1.61
N SER A 93 -5.26 -7.87 -0.39
CA SER A 93 -3.88 -8.22 -0.04
C SER A 93 -3.61 -9.72 -0.22
N VAL A 94 -4.58 -10.56 0.18
CA VAL A 94 -4.50 -12.03 0.03
C VAL A 94 -4.59 -12.45 -1.44
N LEU A 95 -5.56 -11.89 -2.18
CA LEU A 95 -5.74 -12.19 -3.60
C LEU A 95 -4.51 -11.79 -4.43
N ALA A 96 -3.86 -10.68 -4.11
CA ALA A 96 -2.63 -10.29 -4.80
C ALA A 96 -1.53 -11.35 -4.66
N ILE A 97 -1.42 -11.99 -3.50
CA ILE A 97 -0.46 -13.07 -3.26
C ILE A 97 -0.85 -14.32 -4.06
N THR A 98 -2.10 -14.78 -3.91
CA THR A 98 -2.55 -16.04 -4.53
C THR A 98 -2.63 -15.96 -6.04
N ASP A 99 -3.02 -14.82 -6.62
CA ASP A 99 -3.10 -14.62 -8.06
C ASP A 99 -1.73 -14.65 -8.75
N ASN A 100 -0.66 -14.45 -7.98
CA ASN A 100 0.72 -14.61 -8.44
C ASN A 100 1.29 -16.02 -8.20
N GLY A 101 0.46 -16.98 -7.73
CA GLY A 101 0.91 -18.33 -7.40
C GLY A 101 1.78 -18.39 -6.13
N LEU A 102 1.81 -17.32 -5.35
CA LEU A 102 2.50 -17.25 -4.06
C LEU A 102 1.59 -17.77 -2.94
N VAL A 103 2.17 -18.13 -1.81
CA VAL A 103 1.47 -18.70 -0.67
C VAL A 103 1.37 -17.68 0.46
N PRO A 104 0.17 -17.23 0.87
CA PRO A 104 0.04 -16.37 2.03
C PRO A 104 0.30 -17.15 3.33
N VAL A 105 1.16 -16.62 4.18
CA VAL A 105 1.40 -17.12 5.54
C VAL A 105 0.85 -16.09 6.51
N PHE A 106 -0.23 -16.46 7.21
CA PHE A 106 -0.92 -15.54 8.09
C PHE A 106 -0.28 -15.43 9.46
N VAL A 107 -0.14 -14.18 9.91
CA VAL A 107 0.31 -13.84 11.27
C VAL A 107 -0.80 -13.03 11.93
N GLU A 108 -1.07 -13.34 13.19
CA GLU A 108 -2.13 -12.66 13.95
C GLU A 108 -1.82 -11.17 14.15
N PRO A 109 -2.86 -10.33 14.17
CA PRO A 109 -2.71 -8.92 14.49
C PRO A 109 -2.53 -8.71 16.00
N SER A 110 -1.85 -7.64 16.37
CA SER A 110 -1.83 -7.16 17.74
C SER A 110 -3.21 -6.67 18.15
N VAL A 111 -3.73 -7.13 19.29
CA VAL A 111 -5.02 -6.72 19.85
C VAL A 111 -5.08 -5.23 20.19
N HIS A 112 -3.93 -4.55 20.33
CA HIS A 112 -3.83 -3.14 20.67
C HIS A 112 -3.82 -2.21 19.47
N THR A 113 -3.38 -2.71 18.30
CA THR A 113 -3.19 -1.89 17.11
C THR A 113 -4.00 -2.35 15.91
N TYR A 114 -4.44 -3.61 15.93
CA TYR A 114 -5.03 -4.35 14.80
C TYR A 114 -4.10 -4.52 13.59
N ASN A 115 -2.90 -3.97 13.64
CA ASN A 115 -1.84 -4.21 12.66
C ASN A 115 -1.15 -5.55 12.94
N LEU A 116 -0.41 -6.05 11.96
CA LEU A 116 0.44 -7.23 12.09
C LEU A 116 1.23 -7.19 13.41
N ASP A 117 1.17 -8.25 14.20
CA ASP A 117 2.01 -8.38 15.40
C ASP A 117 3.43 -8.73 14.98
N THR A 118 4.30 -7.72 14.97
CA THR A 118 5.69 -7.83 14.50
C THR A 118 6.51 -8.80 15.31
N SER A 119 6.16 -9.02 16.60
CA SER A 119 6.83 -9.97 17.48
C SER A 119 6.59 -11.44 17.10
N LEU A 120 5.55 -11.71 16.31
CA LEU A 120 5.20 -13.05 15.84
C LEU A 120 5.78 -13.38 14.46
N VAL A 121 6.24 -12.36 13.71
CA VAL A 121 6.66 -12.49 12.31
C VAL A 121 7.82 -13.49 12.17
N GLU A 122 8.83 -13.40 13.02
CA GLU A 122 10.02 -14.27 12.93
C GLU A 122 9.67 -15.76 13.00
N ARG A 123 8.66 -16.12 13.81
CA ARG A 123 8.19 -17.52 13.95
C ARG A 123 7.53 -18.06 12.68
N ALA A 124 7.04 -17.19 11.84
CA ALA A 124 6.37 -17.53 10.57
C ALA A 124 7.36 -17.62 9.40
N VAL A 125 8.61 -17.22 9.58
CA VAL A 125 9.63 -17.28 8.52
C VAL A 125 10.06 -18.72 8.28
N THR A 126 10.03 -19.13 7.01
CA THR A 126 10.53 -20.42 6.53
C THR A 126 11.58 -20.22 5.44
N ALA A 127 12.19 -21.30 4.97
CA ALA A 127 13.13 -21.26 3.84
C ALA A 127 12.50 -20.75 2.53
N ARG A 128 11.16 -20.76 2.43
CA ARG A 128 10.40 -20.27 1.27
C ARG A 128 9.90 -18.84 1.42
N THR A 129 9.98 -18.24 2.59
CA THR A 129 9.51 -16.86 2.80
C THR A 129 10.39 -15.89 2.04
N ARG A 130 9.77 -14.98 1.26
CA ARG A 130 10.46 -13.98 0.44
C ARG A 130 10.04 -12.55 0.75
N ALA A 131 8.85 -12.37 1.29
CA ALA A 131 8.35 -11.03 1.61
C ALA A 131 7.47 -11.01 2.85
N ILE A 132 7.33 -9.82 3.39
CA ILE A 132 6.32 -9.45 4.39
C ILE A 132 5.45 -8.37 3.76
N MET A 133 4.15 -8.62 3.68
CA MET A 133 3.15 -7.63 3.31
C MET A 133 2.64 -6.97 4.60
N VAL A 134 2.94 -5.70 4.77
CA VAL A 134 2.44 -4.90 5.87
C VAL A 134 1.23 -4.11 5.42
N VAL A 135 0.20 -4.05 6.24
CA VAL A 135 -1.00 -3.26 6.00
C VAL A 135 -1.13 -2.23 7.09
N HIS A 136 -1.21 -0.97 6.71
CA HIS A 136 -1.30 0.14 7.66
C HIS A 136 -2.77 0.44 7.97
N LEU A 137 -3.39 -0.42 8.79
CA LEU A 137 -4.82 -0.33 9.09
C LEU A 137 -5.17 0.94 9.84
N TYR A 138 -6.29 1.53 9.46
CA TYR A 138 -6.88 2.71 10.12
C TYR A 138 -5.95 3.93 10.20
N GLY A 139 -5.02 4.08 9.26
CA GLY A 139 -4.08 5.19 9.25
C GLY A 139 -2.92 5.07 10.23
N ARG A 140 -2.71 3.89 10.82
CA ARG A 140 -1.62 3.64 11.75
C ARG A 140 -0.50 2.87 11.07
N ALA A 141 0.72 3.43 11.08
CA ALA A 141 1.89 2.76 10.53
C ALA A 141 2.15 1.42 11.23
N CYS A 142 2.29 0.36 10.43
CA CYS A 142 2.73 -0.98 10.86
C CYS A 142 4.22 -1.11 10.56
N TRP A 143 5.06 -0.50 11.38
CA TRP A 143 6.50 -0.53 11.24
C TRP A 143 7.19 -0.31 12.58
N ASP A 144 8.15 -1.15 12.91
CA ASP A 144 9.01 -1.03 14.10
C ASP A 144 10.38 -1.66 13.85
N GLU A 145 11.28 -1.54 14.84
CA GLU A 145 12.63 -2.13 14.75
C GLU A 145 12.60 -3.66 14.66
N CYS A 146 11.63 -4.33 15.30
CA CYS A 146 11.49 -5.78 15.23
C CYS A 146 11.25 -6.25 13.79
N LEU A 147 10.31 -5.63 13.10
CA LEU A 147 9.99 -5.96 11.70
C LEU A 147 11.17 -5.66 10.77
N LYS A 148 11.83 -4.52 10.98
CA LYS A 148 13.03 -4.13 10.25
C LYS A 148 14.16 -5.16 10.39
N ASP A 149 14.43 -5.57 11.63
CA ASP A 149 15.49 -6.54 11.94
C ASP A 149 15.21 -7.92 11.35
N VAL A 150 13.96 -8.39 11.42
CA VAL A 150 13.55 -9.66 10.80
C VAL A 150 13.71 -9.57 9.29
N ALA A 151 13.20 -8.51 8.66
CA ALA A 151 13.32 -8.33 7.22
C ALA A 151 14.79 -8.30 6.76
N ALA A 152 15.65 -7.59 7.48
CA ALA A 152 17.09 -7.53 7.18
C ALA A 152 17.79 -8.87 7.39
N ARG A 153 17.53 -9.56 8.51
CA ARG A 153 18.16 -10.83 8.87
C ARG A 153 17.88 -11.94 7.86
N TYR A 154 16.66 -12.00 7.37
CA TYR A 154 16.22 -13.03 6.42
C TYR A 154 16.20 -12.57 4.96
N GLY A 155 16.62 -11.34 4.68
CA GLY A 155 16.65 -10.77 3.32
C GLY A 155 15.27 -10.63 2.69
N LEU A 156 14.22 -10.43 3.52
CA LEU A 156 12.83 -10.36 3.07
C LEU A 156 12.50 -9.00 2.44
N LYS A 157 11.68 -9.01 1.41
CA LYS A 157 11.14 -7.80 0.82
C LYS A 157 9.96 -7.28 1.65
N ILE A 158 9.82 -5.96 1.71
CA ILE A 158 8.65 -5.33 2.32
C ILE A 158 7.73 -4.85 1.20
N VAL A 159 6.47 -5.23 1.27
CA VAL A 159 5.38 -4.75 0.44
C VAL A 159 4.40 -4.02 1.33
N GLU A 160 4.16 -2.74 1.05
CA GLU A 160 3.28 -1.92 1.87
C GLU A 160 1.90 -1.79 1.22
N ASP A 161 0.86 -2.23 1.91
CA ASP A 161 -0.52 -1.86 1.59
C ASP A 161 -0.89 -0.61 2.40
N ASN A 162 -0.79 0.52 1.75
CA ASN A 162 -1.02 1.85 2.33
C ASN A 162 -2.41 2.42 2.00
N ALA A 163 -3.35 1.58 1.60
CA ALA A 163 -4.68 1.99 1.14
C ALA A 163 -5.45 2.83 2.18
N GLN A 164 -5.21 2.61 3.46
CA GLN A 164 -5.89 3.31 4.55
C GLN A 164 -5.01 4.34 5.27
N ALA A 165 -3.77 4.55 4.84
CA ALA A 165 -2.80 5.30 5.63
C ALA A 165 -2.00 6.34 4.82
N PHE A 166 -2.53 6.77 3.67
CA PHE A 166 -1.90 7.85 2.91
C PHE A 166 -1.75 9.10 3.79
N GLY A 167 -0.53 9.62 3.88
CA GLY A 167 -0.21 10.76 4.74
C GLY A 167 0.13 10.43 6.19
N ALA A 168 -0.05 9.18 6.62
CA ALA A 168 0.41 8.78 7.94
C ALA A 168 1.94 8.81 8.02
N VAL A 169 2.44 9.10 9.21
CA VAL A 169 3.87 9.22 9.50
C VAL A 169 4.26 8.13 10.48
N SER A 170 5.33 7.41 10.17
CA SER A 170 5.91 6.45 11.10
C SER A 170 6.89 7.15 12.05
N PRO A 171 6.74 6.95 13.38
CA PRO A 171 7.68 7.46 14.36
C PRO A 171 8.92 6.57 14.51
N VAL A 172 9.54 6.09 13.44
CA VAL A 172 10.66 5.15 13.59
C VAL A 172 11.84 5.75 14.29
N VAL A 173 12.10 5.19 15.45
CA VAL A 173 13.29 5.39 16.26
C VAL A 173 14.49 4.77 15.51
N GLY A 174 15.53 5.58 15.28
CA GLY A 174 16.79 5.10 14.67
C GLY A 174 17.08 5.59 13.26
N LEU A 175 16.09 6.09 12.53
CA LEU A 175 16.33 6.92 11.37
C LEU A 175 16.17 8.39 11.79
N GLN A 176 17.12 9.25 11.45
CA GLN A 176 16.96 10.70 11.68
C GLN A 176 15.77 11.19 10.87
N GLY A 177 14.62 11.38 11.53
CA GLY A 177 13.39 11.90 10.94
C GLY A 177 12.23 10.91 10.94
N SER A 178 11.04 11.44 10.77
CA SER A 178 9.83 10.67 10.45
C SER A 178 9.74 10.47 8.94
N PHE A 179 9.22 9.34 8.50
CA PHE A 179 8.92 9.11 7.08
C PHE A 179 7.42 8.80 6.91
N HIS A 180 6.91 9.11 5.73
CA HIS A 180 5.54 8.77 5.38
C HIS A 180 5.41 7.27 5.13
N THR A 181 4.29 6.68 5.57
CA THR A 181 3.92 5.33 5.13
C THR A 181 3.85 5.31 3.60
N GLY A 182 4.29 4.22 3.00
CA GLY A 182 4.45 4.14 1.54
C GLY A 182 5.86 4.43 1.04
N ALA A 183 6.83 4.68 1.93
CA ALA A 183 8.21 4.97 1.58
C ALA A 183 9.22 3.90 2.05
N LEU A 184 8.76 2.81 2.66
CA LEU A 184 9.62 1.78 3.28
C LEU A 184 10.05 0.68 2.32
N GLY A 185 9.20 0.37 1.33
CA GLY A 185 9.41 -0.71 0.39
C GLY A 185 8.73 -0.43 -0.94
N LEU A 186 8.35 -1.49 -1.67
CA LEU A 186 7.38 -1.35 -2.75
C LEU A 186 6.01 -1.11 -2.11
N SER A 187 5.41 0.03 -2.42
CA SER A 187 4.19 0.46 -1.75
C SER A 187 3.04 0.71 -2.70
N LEU A 188 1.85 0.36 -2.22
CA LEU A 188 0.59 0.76 -2.79
C LEU A 188 0.08 1.99 -2.04
N ILE A 189 -0.17 3.07 -2.77
CA ILE A 189 -0.97 4.17 -2.30
C ILE A 189 -2.29 4.12 -3.06
N HIS A 190 -3.36 3.82 -2.34
CA HIS A 190 -4.68 3.79 -2.92
C HIS A 190 -5.33 5.16 -2.75
N ILE A 191 -5.20 5.99 -3.78
CA ILE A 191 -6.00 7.20 -3.92
C ILE A 191 -7.22 6.80 -4.74
N SER A 192 -8.13 6.05 -4.18
CA SER A 192 -9.40 5.76 -4.81
C SER A 192 -10.54 6.24 -3.94
N GLU A 193 -11.58 6.62 -4.62
CA GLU A 193 -12.85 6.95 -4.00
C GLU A 193 -13.27 5.85 -3.02
N PRO A 194 -13.74 6.20 -1.82
CA PRO A 194 -14.46 5.29 -0.94
C PRO A 194 -15.87 5.08 -1.50
N THR A 195 -15.95 4.67 -2.76
CA THR A 195 -17.20 4.36 -3.41
C THR A 195 -17.35 2.86 -3.56
N ARG A 196 -17.78 2.22 -2.49
CA ARG A 196 -18.63 1.04 -2.62
C ARG A 196 -19.76 1.19 -1.62
N PRO A 197 -21.02 1.05 -2.10
CA PRO A 197 -22.18 1.07 -1.24
C PRO A 197 -22.14 -0.09 -0.25
#